data_6c863ebccfdfdb0dc199a7c68c7c4530
#
_entry.id   6c863ebccfdfdb0dc199a7c68c7c4530
#
_cell.length_a   1.000
_cell.length_b   1.000
_cell.length_c   1.000
_cell.angle_alpha   90.00
_cell.angle_beta   90.00
_cell.angle_gamma   90.00
#
_symmetry.space_group_name_H-M   'P 1'
#
loop_
_entity.id
_entity.type
_entity.pdbx_description
1 polymer ?
#
loop_
_entity_poly.entity_id
_entity_poly.type
_entity_poly.pdbx_seq_one_letter_code
_entity_poly.pdbx_strand_id
1 'polypeptide(L)'
;AITGTLNITAYDDAPTLTALGVNATFTENGSATPLFSGANLSTIEAGQNITSLTFTISGLVNGTAEKISVDGTSINLVNGTGTTTTNGMTYNVTVSAGTATVVLTKPAGVSTASITTLVNGMTYENTADDLAASTRTATITQVIDSGSSTLPNENTTTTNIVSTVTIQPVNDAPVATITAPSYSATEQVNLTLSGTGMSISDVDAFNGNVTVTLSVGEGIITVAEGTNTVSVSNSGTNSVTLTGTVTEINNLLAGLNSGTITYNDPLDAPASSTTITLLVNDNGNTGSGGALTNSASRTINITAENDAPVLSTTGAVGGTYIENNPAIALGTGTITSIDPDSTNFNGSTLTTSFASYVTGDSLTINNQGV
;
A
#
# COMPACT_ATOMS: atom_id res chain seq x y z
N ALA A 1 22.69 -64.94 -62.76
CA ALA A 1 22.53 -63.92 -61.74
C ALA A 1 21.45 -64.37 -60.78
N ILE A 2 21.77 -64.44 -59.49
CA ILE A 2 20.80 -64.70 -58.39
C ILE A 2 20.40 -63.31 -57.91
N THR A 3 19.16 -62.88 -58.14
CA THR A 3 18.59 -61.65 -57.61
C THR A 3 17.88 -61.99 -56.37
N GLY A 4 18.38 -61.50 -55.20
CA GLY A 4 17.71 -61.54 -53.92
C GLY A 4 17.04 -60.18 -53.63
N THR A 5 15.83 -60.14 -53.20
CA THR A 5 15.12 -58.96 -52.70
C THR A 5 15.39 -58.83 -51.19
N LEU A 6 16.00 -57.74 -50.76
CA LEU A 6 16.11 -57.39 -49.33
C LEU A 6 14.90 -56.51 -48.98
N ASN A 7 14.04 -56.98 -48.12
CA ASN A 7 12.96 -56.17 -47.55
C ASN A 7 13.46 -55.51 -46.28
N ILE A 8 13.42 -54.17 -46.27
CA ILE A 8 13.75 -53.37 -45.11
C ILE A 8 12.42 -52.93 -44.51
N THR A 9 12.17 -53.28 -43.26
CA THR A 9 11.02 -52.80 -42.49
C THR A 9 11.52 -51.60 -41.68
N ALA A 10 10.98 -50.42 -41.95
CA ALA A 10 11.24 -49.26 -41.13
C ALA A 10 10.37 -49.33 -39.84
N TYR A 11 10.94 -48.96 -38.72
CA TYR A 11 10.25 -48.72 -37.49
C TYR A 11 10.08 -47.24 -37.28
N ASP A 12 9.11 -46.86 -36.43
CA ASP A 12 8.89 -45.47 -36.03
C ASP A 12 9.88 -45.09 -34.95
N ASP A 13 10.56 -43.99 -35.13
CA ASP A 13 11.52 -43.43 -34.16
C ASP A 13 10.90 -42.23 -33.44
N ALA A 14 11.12 -42.10 -32.14
CA ALA A 14 10.58 -41.01 -31.31
C ALA A 14 11.07 -39.62 -31.79
N PRO A 15 10.22 -38.58 -31.73
CA PRO A 15 10.60 -37.23 -32.16
C PRO A 15 11.73 -36.68 -31.31
N THR A 16 12.55 -35.77 -31.87
CA THR A 16 13.61 -35.09 -31.13
C THR A 16 13.27 -33.61 -30.97
N LEU A 17 13.35 -33.07 -29.76
CA LEU A 17 13.20 -31.65 -29.47
C LEU A 17 14.42 -31.15 -28.68
N THR A 18 15.01 -30.07 -29.18
CA THR A 18 16.01 -29.29 -28.46
C THR A 18 15.57 -27.83 -28.40
N ALA A 19 15.85 -27.15 -27.29
CA ALA A 19 15.66 -25.71 -27.10
C ALA A 19 16.57 -25.24 -25.98
N LEU A 20 16.75 -23.92 -25.88
CA LEU A 20 17.49 -23.27 -24.82
C LEU A 20 16.53 -22.52 -23.89
N GLY A 21 16.68 -22.67 -22.59
CA GLY A 21 16.01 -21.81 -21.61
C GLY A 21 16.57 -20.39 -21.68
N VAL A 22 15.68 -19.38 -21.71
CA VAL A 22 16.08 -17.98 -21.77
C VAL A 22 16.55 -17.49 -20.39
N ASN A 23 16.00 -18.06 -19.30
CA ASN A 23 16.33 -17.71 -17.92
C ASN A 23 16.16 -16.19 -17.67
N ALA A 24 15.01 -15.67 -18.04
CA ALA A 24 14.70 -14.26 -18.03
C ALA A 24 14.28 -13.76 -16.63
N THR A 25 14.24 -12.43 -16.47
CA THR A 25 13.61 -11.77 -15.33
C THR A 25 12.24 -11.26 -15.77
N PHE A 26 11.20 -11.56 -14.98
CA PHE A 26 9.90 -10.92 -15.06
C PHE A 26 9.86 -9.81 -14.01
N THR A 27 9.77 -8.57 -14.44
CA THR A 27 9.55 -7.42 -13.54
C THR A 27 8.06 -7.20 -13.40
N GLU A 28 7.60 -6.99 -12.20
CA GLU A 28 6.22 -6.67 -11.87
C GLU A 28 5.69 -5.52 -12.73
N ASN A 29 4.42 -5.61 -13.15
CA ASN A 29 3.79 -4.67 -14.08
C ASN A 29 4.51 -4.55 -15.45
N GLY A 30 5.51 -5.41 -15.71
CA GLY A 30 6.24 -5.47 -16.99
C GLY A 30 5.55 -6.33 -18.03
N SER A 31 6.11 -6.36 -19.24
CA SER A 31 5.62 -7.23 -20.31
C SER A 31 5.97 -8.69 -20.06
N ALA A 32 5.15 -9.60 -20.63
CA ALA A 32 5.40 -11.04 -20.61
C ALA A 32 6.83 -11.38 -21.08
N THR A 33 7.51 -12.30 -20.37
CA THR A 33 8.91 -12.63 -20.60
C THR A 33 9.06 -13.98 -21.31
N PRO A 34 9.98 -14.10 -22.29
CA PRO A 34 10.16 -15.35 -23.06
C PRO A 34 10.73 -16.48 -22.19
N LEU A 35 10.28 -17.70 -22.48
CA LEU A 35 10.73 -18.91 -21.75
C LEU A 35 11.81 -19.67 -22.52
N PHE A 36 11.62 -19.92 -23.80
CA PHE A 36 12.51 -20.74 -24.60
C PHE A 36 12.92 -20.03 -25.90
N SER A 37 14.07 -20.46 -26.45
CA SER A 37 14.59 -19.97 -27.70
C SER A 37 15.37 -21.08 -28.44
N GLY A 38 15.60 -20.90 -29.73
CA GLY A 38 16.39 -21.81 -30.52
C GLY A 38 15.81 -23.23 -30.59
N ALA A 39 14.49 -23.36 -30.48
CA ALA A 39 13.84 -24.65 -30.60
C ALA A 39 14.09 -25.28 -31.97
N ASN A 40 14.39 -26.59 -31.97
CA ASN A 40 14.52 -27.41 -33.16
C ASN A 40 13.85 -28.75 -32.92
N LEU A 41 12.89 -29.10 -33.79
CA LEU A 41 12.06 -30.27 -33.64
C LEU A 41 12.10 -31.11 -34.93
N SER A 42 12.29 -32.43 -34.80
CA SER A 42 12.23 -33.40 -35.89
C SER A 42 11.41 -34.61 -35.44
N THR A 43 10.61 -35.15 -36.37
CA THR A 43 9.89 -36.43 -36.21
C THR A 43 10.69 -37.62 -36.72
N ILE A 44 11.91 -37.43 -37.23
CA ILE A 44 12.77 -38.40 -37.86
C ILE A 44 12.16 -38.90 -39.16
N GLU A 45 10.97 -39.48 -39.17
CA GLU A 45 10.24 -39.93 -40.36
C GLU A 45 9.52 -38.76 -41.07
N ALA A 46 9.58 -38.78 -42.37
CA ALA A 46 8.91 -37.77 -43.17
C ALA A 46 7.38 -37.94 -43.16
N GLY A 47 6.68 -36.80 -43.01
CA GLY A 47 5.21 -36.76 -43.07
C GLY A 47 4.51 -36.96 -41.74
N GLN A 48 5.23 -37.23 -40.66
CA GLN A 48 4.65 -37.25 -39.31
C GLN A 48 4.46 -35.82 -38.76
N ASN A 49 3.52 -35.69 -37.84
CA ASN A 49 3.18 -34.44 -37.15
C ASN A 49 3.23 -34.66 -35.63
N ILE A 50 3.33 -33.59 -34.85
CA ILE A 50 3.29 -33.64 -33.39
C ILE A 50 1.84 -33.65 -32.92
N THR A 51 1.47 -34.65 -32.11
CA THR A 51 0.14 -34.83 -31.58
C THR A 51 0.01 -34.34 -30.15
N SER A 52 1.12 -34.27 -29.38
CA SER A 52 1.12 -33.73 -27.99
C SER A 52 2.43 -33.07 -27.64
N LEU A 53 2.31 -32.00 -26.81
CA LEU A 53 3.42 -31.32 -26.12
C LEU A 53 3.03 -31.16 -24.67
N THR A 54 3.87 -31.62 -23.73
CA THR A 54 3.65 -31.46 -22.29
C THR A 54 4.78 -30.63 -21.69
N PHE A 55 4.39 -29.67 -20.83
CA PHE A 55 5.34 -28.90 -20.06
C PHE A 55 4.78 -28.59 -18.66
N THR A 56 5.66 -28.22 -17.74
CA THR A 56 5.31 -27.83 -16.37
C THR A 56 5.81 -26.44 -16.07
N ILE A 57 5.08 -25.72 -15.19
CA ILE A 57 5.53 -24.48 -14.56
C ILE A 57 5.41 -24.67 -13.06
N SER A 58 6.52 -24.60 -12.34
CA SER A 58 6.57 -24.77 -10.87
C SER A 58 6.92 -23.49 -10.15
N GLY A 59 6.66 -23.45 -8.83
CA GLY A 59 6.85 -22.31 -7.97
C GLY A 59 5.68 -21.32 -7.98
N LEU A 60 4.50 -21.75 -8.47
CA LEU A 60 3.30 -20.89 -8.56
C LEU A 60 2.72 -20.58 -7.19
N VAL A 61 2.34 -19.31 -6.96
CA VAL A 61 1.76 -18.81 -5.70
C VAL A 61 0.61 -17.81 -5.89
N ASN A 62 0.47 -17.19 -7.08
CA ASN A 62 -0.48 -16.09 -7.32
C ASN A 62 -1.74 -16.54 -8.11
N GLY A 63 -2.02 -17.85 -8.19
CA GLY A 63 -3.27 -18.40 -8.74
C GLY A 63 -3.55 -17.94 -10.18
N THR A 64 -4.72 -17.32 -10.41
CA THR A 64 -5.15 -16.87 -11.75
C THR A 64 -4.36 -15.69 -12.31
N ALA A 65 -3.56 -15.00 -11.49
CA ALA A 65 -2.70 -13.93 -11.96
C ALA A 65 -1.50 -14.45 -12.77
N GLU A 66 -1.08 -15.72 -12.53
CA GLU A 66 0.01 -16.34 -13.26
C GLU A 66 -0.48 -16.98 -14.57
N LYS A 67 0.15 -16.62 -15.66
CA LYS A 67 -0.26 -17.00 -17.01
C LYS A 67 0.93 -17.44 -17.87
N ILE A 68 0.64 -18.26 -18.86
CA ILE A 68 1.54 -18.56 -19.94
C ILE A 68 0.87 -18.20 -21.27
N SER A 69 1.59 -17.52 -22.15
CA SER A 69 1.15 -17.40 -23.53
C SER A 69 1.79 -18.51 -24.35
N VAL A 70 0.97 -19.29 -25.03
CA VAL A 70 1.39 -20.40 -25.85
C VAL A 70 0.43 -20.58 -27.04
N ASP A 71 0.96 -20.77 -28.23
CA ASP A 71 0.18 -20.99 -29.44
C ASP A 71 -0.90 -19.90 -29.69
N GLY A 72 -0.54 -18.63 -29.44
CA GLY A 72 -1.43 -17.47 -29.59
C GLY A 72 -2.49 -17.31 -28.51
N THR A 73 -2.45 -18.11 -27.44
CA THR A 73 -3.46 -18.09 -26.36
C THR A 73 -2.80 -17.84 -25.01
N SER A 74 -3.34 -16.88 -24.24
CA SER A 74 -2.99 -16.69 -22.84
C SER A 74 -3.77 -17.66 -21.97
N ILE A 75 -3.07 -18.53 -21.25
CA ILE A 75 -3.63 -19.60 -20.40
C ILE A 75 -3.30 -19.29 -18.95
N ASN A 76 -4.32 -19.21 -18.11
CA ASN A 76 -4.14 -19.12 -16.65
C ASN A 76 -3.57 -20.44 -16.09
N LEU A 77 -2.56 -20.36 -15.23
CA LEU A 77 -1.90 -21.52 -14.62
C LEU A 77 -2.70 -22.07 -13.43
N VAL A 78 -3.98 -22.33 -13.67
CA VAL A 78 -4.93 -22.97 -12.75
C VAL A 78 -5.65 -24.10 -13.46
N ASN A 79 -6.28 -25.03 -12.71
CA ASN A 79 -7.02 -26.16 -13.31
C ASN A 79 -8.02 -25.67 -14.36
N GLY A 80 -7.93 -26.19 -15.56
CA GLY A 80 -8.81 -25.77 -16.65
C GLY A 80 -8.46 -26.41 -17.99
N THR A 81 -9.36 -26.26 -18.95
CA THR A 81 -9.22 -26.76 -20.32
C THR A 81 -9.67 -25.71 -21.33
N GLY A 82 -9.18 -25.81 -22.55
CA GLY A 82 -9.59 -24.94 -23.65
C GLY A 82 -8.90 -25.30 -24.95
N THR A 83 -8.93 -24.38 -25.92
CA THR A 83 -8.33 -24.57 -27.23
C THR A 83 -7.47 -23.36 -27.59
N THR A 84 -6.28 -23.61 -28.11
CA THR A 84 -5.35 -22.55 -28.58
C THR A 84 -5.83 -21.95 -29.90
N THR A 85 -5.47 -20.70 -30.14
CA THR A 85 -5.99 -19.94 -31.31
C THR A 85 -5.24 -20.18 -32.60
N THR A 86 -3.92 -20.42 -32.54
CA THR A 86 -3.08 -20.52 -33.77
C THR A 86 -3.22 -21.90 -34.41
N ASN A 87 -2.90 -22.96 -33.69
CA ASN A 87 -2.93 -24.29 -34.25
C ASN A 87 -4.19 -25.09 -33.84
N GLY A 88 -5.07 -24.53 -32.97
CA GLY A 88 -6.29 -25.21 -32.51
C GLY A 88 -5.97 -26.49 -31.72
N MET A 89 -4.94 -26.45 -30.87
CA MET A 89 -4.63 -27.54 -29.95
C MET A 89 -5.54 -27.45 -28.72
N THR A 90 -6.07 -28.58 -28.26
CA THR A 90 -6.74 -28.61 -26.94
C THR A 90 -5.69 -28.56 -25.86
N TYR A 91 -5.86 -27.68 -24.87
CA TYR A 91 -5.03 -27.67 -23.67
C TYR A 91 -5.78 -28.17 -22.44
N ASN A 92 -5.07 -28.84 -21.55
CA ASN A 92 -5.51 -29.20 -20.21
C ASN A 92 -4.45 -28.77 -19.21
N VAL A 93 -4.85 -27.96 -18.22
CA VAL A 93 -3.99 -27.53 -17.11
C VAL A 93 -4.44 -28.25 -15.84
N THR A 94 -3.51 -28.90 -15.17
CA THR A 94 -3.71 -29.47 -13.83
C THR A 94 -2.67 -28.92 -12.88
N VAL A 95 -3.11 -28.44 -11.68
CA VAL A 95 -2.23 -27.82 -10.69
C VAL A 95 -2.20 -28.66 -9.43
N SER A 96 -0.99 -28.97 -8.97
CA SER A 96 -0.74 -29.69 -7.70
C SER A 96 0.52 -29.11 -7.04
N ALA A 97 0.45 -28.82 -5.74
CA ALA A 97 1.58 -28.32 -4.93
C ALA A 97 2.39 -27.17 -5.62
N GLY A 98 1.68 -26.18 -6.16
CA GLY A 98 2.32 -25.01 -6.81
C GLY A 98 2.99 -25.32 -8.15
N THR A 99 2.64 -26.44 -8.80
CA THR A 99 3.12 -26.83 -10.13
C THR A 99 1.94 -27.05 -11.06
N ALA A 100 1.88 -26.27 -12.14
CA ALA A 100 0.96 -26.51 -13.26
C ALA A 100 1.60 -27.47 -14.26
N THR A 101 0.87 -28.52 -14.65
CA THR A 101 1.17 -29.35 -15.81
C THR A 101 0.22 -28.98 -16.91
N VAL A 102 0.76 -28.56 -18.05
CA VAL A 102 0.01 -28.19 -19.26
C VAL A 102 0.25 -29.23 -20.34
N VAL A 103 -0.83 -29.85 -20.80
CA VAL A 103 -0.81 -30.81 -21.88
C VAL A 103 -1.53 -30.20 -23.08
N LEU A 104 -0.83 -29.97 -24.18
CA LEU A 104 -1.38 -29.57 -25.46
C LEU A 104 -1.58 -30.80 -26.33
N THR A 105 -2.77 -31.00 -26.92
CA THR A 105 -3.07 -32.13 -27.77
C THR A 105 -3.79 -31.74 -29.04
N LYS A 106 -3.47 -32.42 -30.15
CA LYS A 106 -4.21 -32.34 -31.40
C LYS A 106 -4.09 -33.70 -32.13
N PRO A 107 -5.11 -34.55 -32.14
CA PRO A 107 -5.04 -35.86 -32.77
C PRO A 107 -4.66 -35.84 -34.24
N ALA A 108 -5.07 -34.82 -34.98
CA ALA A 108 -4.68 -34.65 -36.39
C ALA A 108 -3.19 -34.21 -36.57
N GLY A 109 -2.52 -33.91 -35.44
CA GLY A 109 -1.15 -33.43 -35.44
C GLY A 109 -0.97 -31.97 -35.85
N VAL A 110 0.18 -31.41 -35.52
CA VAL A 110 0.69 -30.07 -35.88
C VAL A 110 2.09 -30.27 -36.47
N SER A 111 2.43 -29.53 -37.53
CA SER A 111 3.74 -29.65 -38.16
C SER A 111 4.90 -29.30 -37.19
N THR A 112 6.05 -29.92 -37.38
CA THR A 112 7.27 -29.64 -36.62
C THR A 112 7.65 -28.16 -36.64
N ALA A 113 7.48 -27.47 -37.78
CA ALA A 113 7.73 -26.04 -37.91
C ALA A 113 6.79 -25.19 -37.05
N SER A 114 5.49 -25.55 -36.99
CA SER A 114 4.51 -24.85 -36.14
C SER A 114 4.79 -25.07 -34.64
N ILE A 115 5.16 -26.26 -34.21
CA ILE A 115 5.55 -26.53 -32.83
C ILE A 115 6.86 -25.83 -32.45
N THR A 116 7.85 -25.79 -33.37
CA THR A 116 9.07 -25.00 -33.19
C THR A 116 8.73 -23.51 -32.93
N THR A 117 7.82 -22.94 -33.73
CA THR A 117 7.34 -21.56 -33.56
C THR A 117 6.60 -21.38 -32.22
N LEU A 118 5.74 -22.35 -31.85
CA LEU A 118 5.02 -22.36 -30.61
C LEU A 118 5.99 -22.33 -29.41
N VAL A 119 7.00 -23.20 -29.36
CA VAL A 119 7.99 -23.27 -28.27
C VAL A 119 8.80 -21.98 -28.17
N ASN A 120 9.27 -21.43 -29.30
CA ASN A 120 10.01 -20.16 -29.32
C ASN A 120 9.13 -18.96 -28.93
N GLY A 121 7.81 -19.04 -29.07
CA GLY A 121 6.84 -18.00 -28.70
C GLY A 121 6.27 -18.11 -27.30
N MET A 122 6.69 -19.11 -26.50
CA MET A 122 6.18 -19.27 -25.13
C MET A 122 6.68 -18.15 -24.24
N THR A 123 5.75 -17.47 -23.52
CA THR A 123 6.08 -16.41 -22.57
C THR A 123 5.35 -16.62 -21.25
N TYR A 124 5.92 -16.11 -20.18
CA TYR A 124 5.33 -16.08 -18.83
C TYR A 124 4.94 -14.64 -18.44
N GLU A 125 3.84 -14.50 -17.73
CA GLU A 125 3.34 -13.23 -17.17
C GLU A 125 2.72 -13.47 -15.78
N ASN A 126 2.83 -12.48 -14.92
CA ASN A 126 2.11 -12.43 -13.64
C ASN A 126 1.48 -11.03 -13.49
N THR A 127 0.18 -10.98 -13.19
CA THR A 127 -0.60 -9.75 -13.08
C THR A 127 -1.00 -9.42 -11.63
N ALA A 128 -0.37 -10.04 -10.64
CA ALA A 128 -0.53 -9.67 -9.22
C ALA A 128 0.31 -8.43 -8.91
N ASP A 129 -0.21 -7.58 -8.00
CA ASP A 129 0.46 -6.37 -7.50
C ASP A 129 1.18 -6.61 -6.15
N ASP A 130 1.17 -7.85 -5.63
CA ASP A 130 1.77 -8.23 -4.34
C ASP A 130 2.91 -9.25 -4.53
N LEU A 131 3.75 -9.03 -5.51
CA LEU A 131 4.79 -10.00 -5.85
C LEU A 131 5.93 -10.03 -4.82
N ALA A 132 6.26 -11.24 -4.38
CA ALA A 132 7.51 -11.49 -3.64
C ALA A 132 8.60 -12.01 -4.59
N ALA A 133 9.84 -11.61 -4.32
CA ALA A 133 11.00 -12.13 -5.04
C ALA A 133 11.05 -13.68 -4.97
N SER A 134 11.04 -14.33 -6.10
CA SER A 134 10.94 -15.79 -6.21
C SER A 134 11.35 -16.25 -7.60
N THR A 135 11.33 -17.55 -7.82
CA THR A 135 11.66 -18.14 -9.13
C THR A 135 10.54 -19.07 -9.60
N ARG A 136 10.19 -18.98 -10.88
CA ARG A 136 9.36 -19.97 -11.58
C ARG A 136 10.28 -20.83 -12.43
N THR A 137 9.95 -22.11 -12.56
CA THR A 137 10.70 -23.02 -13.43
C THR A 137 9.77 -23.63 -14.46
N ALA A 138 10.00 -23.31 -15.72
CA ALA A 138 9.33 -23.90 -16.86
C ALA A 138 10.14 -25.10 -17.37
N THR A 139 9.50 -26.24 -17.57
CA THR A 139 10.17 -27.44 -18.09
C THR A 139 9.32 -28.11 -19.17
N ILE A 140 9.85 -28.25 -20.38
CA ILE A 140 9.23 -29.09 -21.40
C ILE A 140 9.61 -30.54 -21.06
N THR A 141 8.59 -31.38 -20.85
CA THR A 141 8.76 -32.74 -20.31
C THR A 141 8.50 -33.84 -21.32
N GLN A 142 7.68 -33.60 -22.33
CA GLN A 142 7.32 -34.65 -23.29
C GLN A 142 6.87 -34.06 -24.63
N VAL A 143 7.21 -34.77 -25.69
CA VAL A 143 6.71 -34.56 -27.07
C VAL A 143 6.27 -35.91 -27.60
N ILE A 144 5.11 -35.92 -28.33
CA ILE A 144 4.56 -37.13 -28.96
C ILE A 144 4.24 -36.79 -30.43
N ASP A 145 4.66 -37.64 -31.35
CA ASP A 145 4.29 -37.52 -32.77
C ASP A 145 3.11 -38.41 -33.17
N SER A 146 2.80 -38.50 -34.46
CA SER A 146 1.70 -39.26 -35.04
C SER A 146 2.08 -40.67 -35.42
N GLY A 147 3.31 -41.11 -35.15
CA GLY A 147 3.78 -42.43 -35.44
C GLY A 147 3.20 -43.52 -34.51
N SER A 148 3.65 -44.75 -34.66
CA SER A 148 3.17 -45.88 -33.90
C SER A 148 3.86 -45.95 -32.53
N SER A 149 3.12 -46.25 -31.46
CA SER A 149 3.66 -46.53 -30.13
C SER A 149 3.81 -48.04 -29.84
N THR A 150 3.50 -48.91 -30.83
CA THR A 150 3.56 -50.38 -30.62
C THR A 150 4.99 -50.86 -30.88
N LEU A 151 5.64 -51.39 -29.84
CA LEU A 151 7.02 -51.88 -29.91
C LEU A 151 7.23 -52.81 -31.13
N PRO A 152 8.36 -52.65 -31.86
CA PRO A 152 9.52 -51.83 -31.52
C PRO A 152 9.46 -50.36 -31.96
N ASN A 153 8.29 -49.85 -32.33
CA ASN A 153 8.09 -48.44 -32.71
C ASN A 153 8.04 -47.55 -31.47
N GLU A 154 8.51 -46.32 -31.56
CA GLU A 154 8.51 -45.31 -30.49
C GLU A 154 8.04 -43.95 -31.04
N ASN A 155 6.97 -43.38 -30.46
CA ASN A 155 6.44 -42.07 -30.85
C ASN A 155 6.57 -41.00 -29.78
N THR A 156 7.23 -41.31 -28.65
CA THR A 156 7.26 -40.47 -27.47
C THR A 156 8.70 -40.21 -27.02
N THR A 157 9.03 -38.93 -26.88
CA THR A 157 10.27 -38.52 -26.24
C THR A 157 9.99 -37.81 -24.93
N THR A 158 10.64 -38.28 -23.87
CA THR A 158 10.74 -37.54 -22.59
C THR A 158 11.91 -36.58 -22.66
N THR A 159 11.67 -35.29 -22.35
CA THR A 159 12.67 -34.23 -22.38
C THR A 159 12.84 -33.62 -20.99
N ASN A 160 13.88 -32.84 -20.80
CA ASN A 160 14.09 -32.04 -19.60
C ASN A 160 14.70 -30.69 -20.04
N ILE A 161 13.92 -29.91 -20.79
CA ILE A 161 14.36 -28.59 -21.29
C ILE A 161 13.85 -27.56 -20.30
N VAL A 162 14.76 -26.95 -19.56
CA VAL A 162 14.45 -26.09 -18.41
C VAL A 162 14.73 -24.62 -18.73
N SER A 163 13.83 -23.76 -18.32
CA SER A 163 14.02 -22.31 -18.27
C SER A 163 13.54 -21.79 -16.92
N THR A 164 14.26 -20.84 -16.33
CA THR A 164 13.88 -20.18 -15.09
C THR A 164 13.38 -18.75 -15.38
N VAL A 165 12.40 -18.30 -14.58
CA VAL A 165 11.95 -16.91 -14.57
C VAL A 165 12.17 -16.36 -13.15
N THR A 166 13.06 -15.40 -13.03
CA THR A 166 13.25 -14.67 -11.75
C THR A 166 12.18 -13.61 -11.65
N ILE A 167 11.38 -13.63 -10.58
CA ILE A 167 10.37 -12.62 -10.30
C ILE A 167 11.04 -11.47 -9.57
N GLN A 168 10.94 -10.27 -10.13
CA GLN A 168 11.42 -9.03 -9.55
C GLN A 168 10.23 -8.14 -9.17
N PRO A 169 9.89 -8.02 -7.88
CA PRO A 169 8.86 -7.12 -7.42
C PRO A 169 9.26 -5.66 -7.61
N VAL A 170 8.26 -4.78 -7.73
CA VAL A 170 8.39 -3.32 -7.75
C VAL A 170 7.63 -2.77 -6.56
N ASN A 171 8.19 -1.77 -5.88
CA ASN A 171 7.54 -1.15 -4.74
C ASN A 171 6.35 -0.30 -5.21
N ASP A 172 5.17 -0.55 -4.66
CA ASP A 172 3.94 0.18 -4.92
C ASP A 172 3.74 1.30 -3.87
N ALA A 173 3.02 2.34 -4.26
CA ALA A 173 2.77 3.45 -3.34
C ALA A 173 1.70 3.08 -2.30
N PRO A 174 1.91 3.41 -1.01
CA PRO A 174 0.91 3.24 0.02
C PRO A 174 -0.32 4.12 -0.26
N VAL A 175 -1.44 3.83 0.39
CA VAL A 175 -2.67 4.63 0.31
C VAL A 175 -3.05 5.15 1.69
N ALA A 176 -3.20 6.48 1.81
CA ALA A 176 -3.78 7.14 2.97
C ALA A 176 -5.25 7.46 2.72
N THR A 177 -6.12 7.21 3.71
CA THR A 177 -7.56 7.46 3.58
C THR A 177 -8.09 8.16 4.83
N ILE A 178 -8.92 9.20 4.65
CA ILE A 178 -9.77 9.79 5.67
C ILE A 178 -11.19 9.84 5.12
N THR A 179 -12.10 9.01 5.64
CA THR A 179 -13.49 8.92 5.13
C THR A 179 -14.40 9.99 5.72
N ALA A 180 -14.07 10.56 6.89
CA ALA A 180 -14.82 11.68 7.44
C ALA A 180 -14.83 12.86 6.47
N PRO A 181 -15.97 13.54 6.23
CA PRO A 181 -16.03 14.70 5.33
C PRO A 181 -15.33 15.93 5.93
N SER A 182 -15.39 16.11 7.23
CA SER A 182 -14.73 17.12 8.05
C SER A 182 -14.83 16.74 9.53
N TYR A 183 -14.12 17.48 10.38
CA TYR A 183 -14.20 17.37 11.84
C TYR A 183 -14.72 18.67 12.42
N SER A 184 -15.24 18.61 13.66
CA SER A 184 -15.66 19.79 14.43
C SER A 184 -15.03 19.73 15.81
N ALA A 185 -14.25 20.73 16.14
CA ALA A 185 -13.60 20.91 17.42
C ALA A 185 -14.15 22.15 18.13
N THR A 186 -14.07 22.18 19.45
CA THR A 186 -14.20 23.38 20.26
C THR A 186 -12.82 23.67 20.83
N GLU A 187 -12.42 24.93 20.91
CA GLU A 187 -11.13 25.30 21.48
C GLU A 187 -11.00 24.76 22.91
N GLN A 188 -9.77 24.43 23.30
CA GLN A 188 -9.41 23.90 24.63
C GLN A 188 -10.12 22.56 25.02
N VAL A 189 -10.92 21.96 24.09
CA VAL A 189 -11.61 20.69 24.30
C VAL A 189 -11.02 19.62 23.38
N ASN A 190 -10.69 18.47 23.95
CA ASN A 190 -10.14 17.36 23.16
C ASN A 190 -11.17 16.79 22.19
N LEU A 191 -10.87 16.83 20.90
CA LEU A 191 -11.58 16.11 19.84
C LEU A 191 -10.94 14.74 19.63
N THR A 192 -11.68 13.66 19.78
CA THR A 192 -11.19 12.31 19.45
C THR A 192 -11.17 12.12 17.93
N LEU A 193 -10.01 11.77 17.41
CA LEU A 193 -9.77 11.48 15.99
C LEU A 193 -9.68 9.97 15.70
N SER A 194 -9.25 9.15 16.67
CA SER A 194 -9.25 7.69 16.50
C SER A 194 -10.67 7.15 16.32
N GLY A 195 -10.85 6.15 15.45
CA GLY A 195 -12.16 5.57 15.13
C GLY A 195 -13.04 6.42 14.21
N THR A 196 -12.51 7.48 13.59
CA THR A 196 -13.28 8.41 12.74
C THR A 196 -13.05 8.20 11.23
N GLY A 197 -12.50 7.04 10.85
CA GLY A 197 -12.33 6.64 9.45
C GLY A 197 -10.99 7.03 8.83
N MET A 198 -9.96 7.23 9.63
CA MET A 198 -8.57 7.25 9.17
C MET A 198 -8.06 5.83 8.98
N SER A 199 -7.38 5.56 7.87
CA SER A 199 -6.73 4.29 7.60
C SER A 199 -5.61 4.43 6.58
N ILE A 200 -4.72 3.44 6.55
CA ILE A 200 -3.67 3.28 5.55
C ILE A 200 -3.73 1.87 4.95
N SER A 201 -3.26 1.72 3.73
CA SER A 201 -3.01 0.41 3.12
C SER A 201 -1.76 0.46 2.26
N ASP A 202 -1.18 -0.73 2.03
CA ASP A 202 -0.01 -0.90 1.20
C ASP A 202 0.02 -2.37 0.78
N VAL A 203 0.10 -2.65 -0.53
CA VAL A 203 -0.06 -4.02 -1.07
C VAL A 203 1.18 -4.87 -0.86
N ASP A 204 2.35 -4.26 -0.81
CA ASP A 204 3.64 -4.93 -0.73
C ASP A 204 4.43 -4.63 0.57
N ALA A 205 3.83 -3.91 1.53
CA ALA A 205 4.42 -3.71 2.84
C ALA A 205 4.54 -5.01 3.67
N PHE A 206 3.71 -6.01 3.39
CA PHE A 206 3.64 -7.29 4.13
C PHE A 206 3.67 -7.09 5.66
N ASN A 207 4.78 -7.44 6.32
CA ASN A 207 5.03 -7.19 7.74
C ASN A 207 6.09 -6.09 7.96
N GLY A 208 6.46 -5.35 6.94
CA GLY A 208 7.38 -4.22 7.04
C GLY A 208 6.77 -3.05 7.78
N ASN A 209 7.61 -2.25 8.43
CA ASN A 209 7.16 -1.03 9.07
C ASN A 209 6.97 0.07 8.05
N VAL A 210 5.87 0.78 8.15
CA VAL A 210 5.61 2.05 7.46
C VAL A 210 5.70 3.20 8.45
N THR A 211 5.87 4.42 7.95
CA THR A 211 5.91 5.63 8.76
C THR A 211 4.70 6.49 8.41
N VAL A 212 3.91 6.85 9.42
CA VAL A 212 2.76 7.76 9.28
C VAL A 212 3.05 9.05 10.02
N THR A 213 2.78 10.18 9.37
CA THR A 213 2.80 11.50 10.00
C THR A 213 1.39 12.07 10.01
N LEU A 214 0.90 12.34 11.22
CA LEU A 214 -0.32 13.12 11.45
C LEU A 214 0.09 14.56 11.74
N SER A 215 -0.43 15.52 11.00
CA SER A 215 -0.10 16.94 11.20
C SER A 215 -1.32 17.84 11.09
N VAL A 216 -1.28 18.95 11.83
CA VAL A 216 -2.27 20.04 11.77
C VAL A 216 -1.58 21.38 11.60
N GLY A 217 -2.26 22.34 10.97
CA GLY A 217 -1.74 23.69 10.79
C GLY A 217 -1.77 24.53 12.08
N GLU A 218 -2.75 24.27 12.95
CA GLU A 218 -2.94 24.89 14.25
C GLU A 218 -3.42 23.85 15.27
N GLY A 219 -3.08 24.00 16.54
CA GLY A 219 -3.38 23.03 17.58
C GLY A 219 -2.34 21.94 17.72
N ILE A 220 -2.64 20.94 18.55
CA ILE A 220 -1.77 19.81 18.87
C ILE A 220 -2.49 18.46 18.71
N ILE A 221 -1.74 17.45 18.36
CA ILE A 221 -2.19 16.06 18.29
C ILE A 221 -1.53 15.28 19.42
N THR A 222 -2.32 14.65 20.27
CA THR A 222 -1.84 13.77 21.34
C THR A 222 -2.20 12.33 21.02
N VAL A 223 -1.23 11.44 21.14
CA VAL A 223 -1.38 10.01 20.88
C VAL A 223 -1.03 9.24 22.13
N ALA A 224 -1.92 8.32 22.51
CA ALA A 224 -1.64 7.27 23.49
C ALA A 224 -1.79 5.91 22.79
N GLU A 225 -0.73 5.10 22.82
CA GLU A 225 -0.64 3.84 22.05
C GLU A 225 -1.58 2.76 22.61
N GLY A 226 -1.96 2.83 23.89
CA GLY A 226 -2.68 1.75 24.58
C GLY A 226 -1.79 0.51 24.69
N THR A 227 -2.29 -0.63 24.20
CA THR A 227 -1.51 -1.89 24.08
C THR A 227 -1.05 -2.18 22.65
N ASN A 228 -1.11 -1.18 21.73
CA ASN A 228 -0.53 -1.31 20.39
C ASN A 228 1.00 -1.23 20.46
N THR A 229 1.68 -1.87 19.51
CA THR A 229 3.15 -1.91 19.41
C THR A 229 3.73 -0.81 18.50
N VAL A 230 2.91 0.21 18.18
CA VAL A 230 3.32 1.37 17.36
C VAL A 230 4.32 2.24 18.13
N SER A 231 5.43 2.61 17.50
CA SER A 231 6.34 3.62 18.05
C SER A 231 5.80 5.01 17.75
N VAL A 232 5.63 5.84 18.80
CA VAL A 232 5.10 7.21 18.69
C VAL A 232 6.18 8.23 19.03
N SER A 233 6.32 9.25 18.19
CA SER A 233 7.24 10.37 18.39
C SER A 233 6.49 11.70 18.26
N ASN A 234 6.93 12.71 19.04
CA ASN A 234 6.37 14.08 19.02
C ASN A 234 4.89 14.17 19.40
N SER A 235 4.36 13.23 20.21
CA SER A 235 3.00 13.36 20.76
C SER A 235 2.88 14.65 21.58
N GLY A 236 1.75 15.35 21.45
CA GLY A 236 1.51 16.66 22.07
C GLY A 236 2.06 17.84 21.27
N THR A 237 2.34 17.66 19.99
CA THR A 237 2.75 18.72 19.06
C THR A 237 1.81 18.78 17.84
N ASN A 238 2.03 19.73 16.94
CA ASN A 238 1.28 19.85 15.69
C ASN A 238 1.66 18.82 14.62
N SER A 239 2.67 17.97 14.87
CA SER A 239 3.13 16.94 13.94
C SER A 239 3.63 15.71 14.70
N VAL A 240 2.89 14.61 14.63
CA VAL A 240 3.16 13.35 15.33
C VAL A 240 3.54 12.28 14.32
N THR A 241 4.60 11.52 14.63
CA THR A 241 5.06 10.40 13.79
C THR A 241 4.75 9.07 14.48
N LEU A 242 4.17 8.15 13.70
CA LEU A 242 3.85 6.77 14.07
C LEU A 242 4.68 5.83 13.20
N THR A 243 5.33 4.84 13.80
CA THR A 243 6.06 3.81 13.06
C THR A 243 5.64 2.42 13.53
N GLY A 244 5.26 1.56 12.60
CA GLY A 244 4.80 0.19 12.86
C GLY A 244 4.33 -0.46 11.58
N THR A 245 3.84 -1.69 11.67
CA THR A 245 3.20 -2.36 10.53
C THR A 245 1.88 -1.68 10.16
N VAL A 246 1.43 -1.86 8.92
CA VAL A 246 0.11 -1.35 8.45
C VAL A 246 -1.02 -1.76 9.41
N THR A 247 -0.99 -3.00 9.89
CA THR A 247 -2.01 -3.52 10.82
C THR A 247 -1.97 -2.81 12.18
N GLU A 248 -0.79 -2.63 12.77
CA GLU A 248 -0.62 -1.99 14.07
C GLU A 248 -1.04 -0.51 14.03
N ILE A 249 -0.62 0.21 12.99
CA ILE A 249 -1.01 1.61 12.80
C ILE A 249 -2.53 1.72 12.58
N ASN A 250 -3.14 0.87 11.76
CA ASN A 250 -4.59 0.87 11.57
C ASN A 250 -5.36 0.56 12.86
N ASN A 251 -4.85 -0.33 13.71
CA ASN A 251 -5.45 -0.58 15.03
C ASN A 251 -5.46 0.70 15.89
N LEU A 252 -4.36 1.46 15.90
CA LEU A 252 -4.27 2.72 16.61
C LEU A 252 -5.19 3.80 16.00
N LEU A 253 -5.19 3.95 14.68
CA LEU A 253 -6.07 4.87 13.95
C LEU A 253 -7.56 4.55 14.21
N ALA A 254 -7.90 3.28 14.34
CA ALA A 254 -9.26 2.80 14.65
C ALA A 254 -9.63 2.92 16.15
N GLY A 255 -8.70 3.31 17.03
CA GLY A 255 -8.94 3.39 18.47
C GLY A 255 -9.04 2.04 19.15
N LEU A 256 -8.47 0.98 18.55
CA LEU A 256 -8.45 -0.35 19.14
C LEU A 256 -7.34 -0.47 20.19
N ASN A 257 -7.43 -1.52 21.03
CA ASN A 257 -6.44 -1.82 22.05
C ASN A 257 -6.21 -0.66 23.04
N SER A 258 -7.25 0.11 23.34
CA SER A 258 -7.20 1.33 24.18
C SER A 258 -6.29 2.43 23.62
N GLY A 259 -5.94 2.37 22.36
CA GLY A 259 -5.22 3.44 21.66
C GLY A 259 -6.11 4.65 21.45
N THR A 260 -5.57 5.86 21.59
CA THR A 260 -6.31 7.10 21.33
C THR A 260 -5.47 8.10 20.57
N ILE A 261 -6.12 8.84 19.68
CA ILE A 261 -5.57 9.99 18.97
C ILE A 261 -6.54 11.13 19.19
N THR A 262 -6.08 12.25 19.77
CA THR A 262 -6.89 13.43 20.03
C THR A 262 -6.25 14.66 19.40
N TYR A 263 -7.09 15.60 18.99
CA TYR A 263 -6.72 16.96 18.61
C TYR A 263 -7.22 17.92 19.70
N ASN A 264 -6.44 18.94 20.00
CA ASN A 264 -6.81 20.04 20.86
C ASN A 264 -6.23 21.34 20.32
N ASP A 265 -7.00 22.39 20.33
CA ASP A 265 -6.49 23.74 20.10
C ASP A 265 -6.42 24.47 21.43
N PRO A 266 -5.21 24.77 21.95
CA PRO A 266 -5.04 25.40 23.23
C PRO A 266 -5.10 26.93 23.20
N LEU A 267 -5.36 27.52 22.02
CA LEU A 267 -5.42 28.98 21.89
C LEU A 267 -6.75 29.51 22.41
N ASP A 268 -6.71 30.70 23.03
CA ASP A 268 -7.90 31.43 23.48
C ASP A 268 -8.61 32.16 22.33
N ALA A 269 -7.99 32.30 21.19
CA ALA A 269 -8.56 32.91 19.97
C ALA A 269 -8.05 32.14 18.74
N PRO A 270 -8.54 30.91 18.51
CA PRO A 270 -8.10 30.07 17.42
C PRO A 270 -8.59 30.56 16.07
N ALA A 271 -7.95 30.11 15.00
CA ALA A 271 -8.52 30.22 13.66
C ALA A 271 -9.84 29.45 13.57
N SER A 272 -10.78 29.87 12.74
CA SER A 272 -12.08 29.19 12.56
C SER A 272 -11.96 27.79 11.98
N SER A 273 -10.79 27.40 11.48
CA SER A 273 -10.50 26.05 10.98
C SER A 273 -9.02 25.82 10.79
N THR A 274 -8.62 24.56 10.89
CA THR A 274 -7.31 24.03 10.49
C THR A 274 -7.45 22.83 9.58
N THR A 275 -6.34 22.31 9.05
CA THR A 275 -6.32 21.11 8.22
C THR A 275 -5.55 20.01 8.92
N ILE A 276 -6.17 18.83 9.10
CA ILE A 276 -5.45 17.61 9.46
C ILE A 276 -4.97 16.90 8.19
N THR A 277 -3.73 16.45 8.20
CA THR A 277 -3.12 15.65 7.13
C THR A 277 -2.61 14.33 7.71
N LEU A 278 -2.99 13.23 7.06
CA LEU A 278 -2.47 11.89 7.24
C LEU A 278 -1.52 11.60 6.07
N LEU A 279 -0.22 11.59 6.31
CA LEU A 279 0.82 11.24 5.35
C LEU A 279 1.36 9.86 5.70
N VAL A 280 1.44 8.94 4.75
CA VAL A 280 2.10 7.63 4.88
C VAL A 280 3.31 7.53 3.97
N ASN A 281 4.37 6.91 4.48
CA ASN A 281 5.59 6.53 3.75
C ASN A 281 5.81 5.04 3.98
N ASP A 282 5.95 4.26 2.91
CA ASP A 282 6.18 2.82 2.92
C ASP A 282 7.59 2.43 3.37
N ASN A 283 8.53 3.39 3.46
CA ASN A 283 9.96 3.20 3.74
C ASN A 283 10.69 2.36 2.67
N GLY A 284 10.08 2.13 1.50
CA GLY A 284 10.60 1.27 0.44
C GLY A 284 10.52 -0.22 0.77
N ASN A 285 9.45 -0.61 1.48
CA ASN A 285 9.19 -2.01 1.77
C ASN A 285 8.91 -2.76 0.47
N THR A 286 9.58 -3.87 0.31
CA THR A 286 9.47 -4.94 -0.68
C THR A 286 9.35 -4.48 -2.13
N GLY A 287 10.42 -4.65 -2.88
CA GLY A 287 10.50 -4.38 -4.30
C GLY A 287 11.58 -3.37 -4.68
N SER A 288 11.73 -3.16 -5.97
CA SER A 288 12.61 -2.12 -6.53
C SER A 288 11.86 -0.80 -6.65
N GLY A 289 12.53 0.35 -6.47
CA GLY A 289 11.92 1.67 -6.69
C GLY A 289 12.15 2.66 -5.55
N GLY A 290 12.50 2.20 -4.34
CA GLY A 290 12.71 3.07 -3.17
C GLY A 290 11.40 3.52 -2.52
N ALA A 291 11.51 4.31 -1.44
CA ALA A 291 10.36 4.73 -0.65
C ALA A 291 9.38 5.64 -1.40
N LEU A 292 8.10 5.36 -1.28
CA LEU A 292 6.98 6.09 -1.85
C LEU A 292 6.09 6.67 -0.75
N THR A 293 5.28 7.67 -1.08
CA THR A 293 4.40 8.35 -0.12
C THR A 293 3.03 8.64 -0.72
N ASN A 294 2.02 8.71 0.17
CA ASN A 294 0.68 9.17 -0.18
C ASN A 294 0.07 9.93 1.01
N SER A 295 -0.89 10.83 0.76
CA SER A 295 -1.52 11.61 1.81
C SER A 295 -3.00 11.86 1.58
N ALA A 296 -3.73 11.99 2.69
CA ALA A 296 -5.12 12.44 2.73
C ALA A 296 -5.26 13.59 3.72
N SER A 297 -6.11 14.57 3.41
CA SER A 297 -6.34 15.73 4.29
C SER A 297 -7.82 16.02 4.46
N ARG A 298 -8.18 16.60 5.62
CA ARG A 298 -9.54 17.06 5.93
C ARG A 298 -9.48 18.33 6.79
N THR A 299 -10.53 19.13 6.68
CA THR A 299 -10.72 20.31 7.52
C THR A 299 -11.21 19.93 8.90
N ILE A 300 -10.64 20.54 9.93
CA ILE A 300 -11.18 20.63 11.30
C ILE A 300 -11.77 22.03 11.44
N ASN A 301 -13.09 22.16 11.57
CA ASN A 301 -13.75 23.40 11.90
C ASN A 301 -13.62 23.63 13.41
N ILE A 302 -13.19 24.82 13.84
CA ILE A 302 -12.96 25.13 15.23
C ILE A 302 -13.98 26.16 15.67
N THR A 303 -14.68 25.87 16.77
CA THR A 303 -15.60 26.81 17.42
C THR A 303 -14.84 27.46 18.56
N ALA A 304 -14.71 28.79 18.50
CA ALA A 304 -14.20 29.57 19.61
C ALA A 304 -15.29 29.70 20.71
N GLU A 305 -14.87 29.67 21.95
CA GLU A 305 -15.70 29.93 23.13
C GLU A 305 -15.31 31.30 23.70
N ASN A 306 -16.19 31.92 24.46
CA ASN A 306 -15.87 33.21 25.04
C ASN A 306 -15.07 33.06 26.33
N ASP A 307 -13.86 33.59 26.34
CA ASP A 307 -12.99 33.62 27.52
C ASP A 307 -13.26 34.81 28.44
N ALA A 308 -12.90 34.65 29.70
CA ALA A 308 -13.04 35.73 30.64
C ALA A 308 -11.91 36.77 30.51
N PRO A 309 -12.20 38.06 30.56
CA PRO A 309 -11.15 39.08 30.48
C PRO A 309 -10.17 38.96 31.64
N VAL A 310 -8.89 39.11 31.35
CA VAL A 310 -7.81 39.09 32.35
C VAL A 310 -7.44 40.51 32.76
N LEU A 311 -7.57 40.77 34.04
CA LEU A 311 -7.15 42.05 34.64
C LEU A 311 -5.76 41.86 35.24
N SER A 312 -4.79 42.66 34.81
CA SER A 312 -3.46 42.67 35.39
C SER A 312 -3.06 44.08 35.87
N THR A 313 -2.26 44.13 36.92
CA THR A 313 -1.78 45.37 37.50
C THR A 313 -0.25 45.34 37.57
N THR A 314 0.40 46.40 37.17
CA THR A 314 1.85 46.60 37.35
C THR A 314 2.07 47.71 38.39
N GLY A 315 2.99 47.48 39.36
CA GLY A 315 3.29 48.42 40.43
C GLY A 315 2.60 48.13 41.74
N ALA A 316 2.90 48.87 42.78
CA ALA A 316 2.31 48.69 44.09
C ALA A 316 0.87 49.21 44.11
N VAL A 317 -0.03 48.39 44.67
CA VAL A 317 -1.43 48.73 44.93
C VAL A 317 -1.58 48.88 46.45
N GLY A 318 -1.96 50.04 46.87
CA GLY A 318 -2.18 50.34 48.28
C GLY A 318 -1.44 51.61 48.75
N GLY A 319 -1.87 52.15 49.85
CA GLY A 319 -1.30 53.34 50.46
C GLY A 319 -1.91 53.57 51.86
N THR A 320 -1.23 54.39 52.70
CA THR A 320 -1.77 54.81 53.98
C THR A 320 -2.40 56.21 53.82
N TYR A 321 -3.71 56.27 54.02
CA TYR A 321 -4.43 57.56 54.07
C TYR A 321 -4.43 58.09 55.53
N ILE A 322 -4.14 59.37 55.67
CA ILE A 322 -4.20 60.05 56.95
C ILE A 322 -5.44 60.97 56.95
N GLU A 323 -6.26 60.90 57.91
CA GLU A 323 -7.48 61.68 58.02
C GLU A 323 -7.20 63.21 57.82
N ASN A 324 -8.12 63.87 57.17
CA ASN A 324 -8.02 65.29 56.74
C ASN A 324 -6.92 65.64 55.73
N ASN A 325 -6.23 64.70 55.19
CA ASN A 325 -5.28 64.93 54.10
C ASN A 325 -5.96 64.81 52.70
N PRO A 326 -5.35 65.38 51.65
CA PRO A 326 -5.82 65.14 50.27
C PRO A 326 -5.89 63.67 49.93
N ALA A 327 -6.79 63.29 48.98
CA ALA A 327 -6.93 61.93 48.46
C ALA A 327 -5.58 61.37 47.98
N ILE A 328 -5.32 60.10 48.26
CA ILE A 328 -4.11 59.43 47.81
C ILE A 328 -4.43 58.48 46.64
N ALA A 329 -3.47 58.34 45.72
CA ALA A 329 -3.54 57.32 44.70
C ALA A 329 -3.26 55.93 45.33
N LEU A 330 -4.18 55.01 45.14
CA LEU A 330 -4.02 53.63 45.63
C LEU A 330 -3.13 52.77 44.73
N GLY A 331 -2.84 53.23 43.53
CA GLY A 331 -1.96 52.50 42.60
C GLY A 331 -1.11 53.49 41.81
N THR A 332 0.16 53.21 41.69
CA THR A 332 1.12 53.98 40.87
C THR A 332 1.43 53.27 39.53
N GLY A 333 0.86 52.14 39.31
CA GLY A 333 1.03 51.30 38.13
C GLY A 333 -0.12 51.40 37.12
N THR A 334 0.08 50.77 36.01
CA THR A 334 -0.95 50.63 34.98
C THR A 334 -1.81 49.41 35.26
N ILE A 335 -3.12 49.56 35.18
CA ILE A 335 -4.08 48.47 35.14
C ILE A 335 -4.33 48.17 33.67
N THR A 336 -4.07 46.99 33.23
CA THR A 336 -4.37 46.50 31.88
C THR A 336 -5.43 45.41 31.94
N SER A 337 -6.39 45.50 31.06
CA SER A 337 -7.35 44.44 30.82
C SER A 337 -7.17 43.93 29.41
N ILE A 338 -7.06 42.62 29.25
CA ILE A 338 -6.98 41.94 27.98
C ILE A 338 -8.10 40.91 27.94
N ASP A 339 -8.85 40.94 26.86
CA ASP A 339 -9.84 39.92 26.54
C ASP A 339 -9.36 39.22 25.28
N PRO A 340 -9.07 37.88 25.32
CA PRO A 340 -8.53 37.16 24.16
C PRO A 340 -9.46 37.19 22.94
N ASP A 341 -10.77 37.14 23.16
CA ASP A 341 -11.81 37.04 22.14
C ASP A 341 -12.34 38.37 21.68
N SER A 342 -12.09 39.44 22.45
CA SER A 342 -12.69 40.73 22.20
C SER A 342 -11.66 41.84 22.05
N THR A 343 -11.81 42.64 21.00
CA THR A 343 -10.95 43.83 20.77
C THR A 343 -11.38 45.05 21.60
N ASN A 344 -12.52 44.98 22.28
CA ASN A 344 -13.04 46.08 23.07
C ASN A 344 -13.93 45.57 24.23
N PHE A 345 -14.09 46.42 25.25
CA PHE A 345 -14.91 46.15 26.41
C PHE A 345 -16.26 46.89 26.39
N ASN A 346 -16.81 47.14 25.19
CA ASN A 346 -18.06 47.89 25.06
C ASN A 346 -19.23 47.19 25.78
N GLY A 347 -19.79 47.86 26.78
CA GLY A 347 -20.84 47.32 27.64
C GLY A 347 -20.33 46.54 28.85
N SER A 348 -19.01 46.33 29.01
CA SER A 348 -18.41 45.72 30.18
C SER A 348 -18.39 46.66 31.39
N THR A 349 -18.28 46.06 32.59
CA THR A 349 -18.24 46.81 33.86
C THR A 349 -16.95 46.49 34.62
N LEU A 350 -16.19 47.54 35.00
CA LEU A 350 -15.10 47.44 35.97
C LEU A 350 -15.61 47.84 37.33
N THR A 351 -15.59 46.93 38.30
CA THR A 351 -16.02 47.18 39.67
C THR A 351 -14.80 47.28 40.57
N THR A 352 -14.73 48.34 41.35
CA THR A 352 -13.76 48.52 42.42
C THR A 352 -14.50 48.72 43.75
N SER A 353 -14.01 48.08 44.80
CA SER A 353 -14.67 48.21 46.14
C SER A 353 -13.64 48.20 47.26
N PHE A 354 -14.01 48.77 48.41
CA PHE A 354 -13.30 48.54 49.64
C PHE A 354 -13.70 47.22 50.27
N ALA A 355 -12.75 46.48 50.84
CA ALA A 355 -13.03 45.26 51.61
C ALA A 355 -13.77 45.61 52.92
N SER A 356 -13.50 46.81 53.48
CA SER A 356 -14.28 47.41 54.56
C SER A 356 -14.23 48.91 54.40
N TYR A 357 -15.32 49.57 54.69
CA TYR A 357 -15.40 51.03 54.60
C TYR A 357 -16.18 51.60 55.79
N VAL A 358 -15.95 52.88 56.07
CA VAL A 358 -16.71 53.69 57.04
C VAL A 358 -17.45 54.79 56.29
N THR A 359 -18.56 55.27 56.87
CA THR A 359 -19.33 56.33 56.26
C THR A 359 -18.46 57.60 56.08
N GLY A 360 -18.30 57.99 54.80
CA GLY A 360 -17.43 59.09 54.38
C GLY A 360 -16.26 58.66 53.48
N ASP A 361 -15.94 57.37 53.45
CA ASP A 361 -14.93 56.85 52.51
C ASP A 361 -15.45 56.95 51.06
N SER A 362 -14.57 57.37 50.17
CA SER A 362 -14.88 57.46 48.75
C SER A 362 -13.73 56.90 47.89
N LEU A 363 -14.07 56.19 46.84
CA LEU A 363 -13.15 55.67 45.85
C LEU A 363 -13.48 56.28 44.48
N THR A 364 -12.51 56.89 43.85
CA THR A 364 -12.68 57.48 42.51
C THR A 364 -11.70 56.83 41.53
N ILE A 365 -12.22 56.41 40.40
CA ILE A 365 -11.38 55.98 39.26
C ILE A 365 -10.99 57.24 38.49
N ASN A 366 -9.70 57.48 38.38
CA ASN A 366 -9.17 58.56 37.54
C ASN A 366 -9.01 58.01 36.10
N ASN A 367 -10.02 58.25 35.30
CA ASN A 367 -9.97 57.90 33.86
C ASN A 367 -9.05 58.86 33.13
N GLN A 368 -7.91 58.38 32.62
CA GLN A 368 -6.96 59.16 31.82
C GLN A 368 -7.39 59.28 30.36
N GLY A 369 -8.59 58.82 30.03
CA GLY A 369 -9.16 58.88 28.68
C GLY A 369 -8.46 57.95 27.65
N VAL A 370 -9.22 57.43 26.74
CA VAL A 370 -8.73 56.81 25.55
C VAL A 370 -8.47 57.87 24.50
#